data_cbb66f8f97ddaf23f3fdcdc523320439
#
_entry.id   cbb66f8f97ddaf23f3fdcdc523320439
#
_cell.length_a   1.000
_cell.length_b   1.000
_cell.length_c   1.000
_cell.angle_alpha   90.00
_cell.angle_beta   90.00
_cell.angle_gamma   90.00
#
_symmetry.space_group_name_H-M   'P 1'
#
loop_
_entity.id
_entity.type
_entity.pdbx_description
1 polymer ?
#
loop_
_entity_poly.entity_id
_entity_poly.type
_entity_poly.pdbx_seq_one_letter_code
_entity_poly.pdbx_strand_id
1 'polypeptide(L)'
;MISNEYSILLEYPEAKTILYSGDVRLSKTQLMREKKDFPKADVLFTDCTYAGDTHPDRGDTEKEFERIILRTLRKCGKVVIPCFSVARTQEILLVLAKIGEKINVPIYLDGMMGKEITRIYLRYAEALDNKNLLRAIKNVIPIEDHHERMEALDKTGIIVTSGGMVNSPLAQFYVQSISQDRNSAVILPGFVAEETGGYEMKTKGTLTIDDQTFKLKCAIYQLNFSAHADSGEIKELVKIVD
;
A
#
# COMPACT_ATOMS: atom_id res chain seq x y z
N MET A 1 7.28 8.91 7.37
CA MET A 1 7.10 10.21 6.74
C MET A 1 5.71 10.23 6.11
N ILE A 2 4.88 11.15 6.52
CA ILE A 2 3.41 11.03 6.39
C ILE A 2 2.87 11.82 5.21
N SER A 3 3.70 12.68 4.63
CA SER A 3 3.27 13.53 3.53
C SER A 3 4.43 13.87 2.61
N ASN A 4 4.10 14.13 1.34
CA ASN A 4 5.00 14.76 0.39
C ASN A 4 5.30 16.24 0.76
N GLU A 5 5.14 16.62 2.03
CA GLU A 5 5.21 18.01 2.49
C GLU A 5 6.62 18.43 2.87
N TYR A 6 7.54 17.49 2.97
CA TYR A 6 8.92 17.77 3.36
C TYR A 6 9.85 17.68 2.15
N SER A 7 10.10 18.84 1.57
CA SER A 7 11.25 19.09 0.70
C SER A 7 12.25 19.96 1.42
N ILE A 8 13.51 19.84 1.08
CA ILE A 8 14.58 20.66 1.64
C ILE A 8 15.06 21.61 0.55
N LEU A 9 14.94 22.91 0.81
CA LEU A 9 15.52 23.95 -0.03
C LEU A 9 16.81 24.44 0.63
N LEU A 10 17.91 24.36 -0.10
CA LEU A 10 19.20 24.91 0.31
C LEU A 10 19.49 26.14 -0.53
N GLU A 11 19.73 27.25 0.13
CA GLU A 11 20.11 28.52 -0.49
C GLU A 11 21.57 28.86 -0.14
N TYR A 12 22.37 29.10 -1.17
CA TYR A 12 23.75 29.53 -1.01
C TYR A 12 23.86 31.05 -1.33
N PRO A 13 24.53 31.86 -0.51
CA PRO A 13 24.54 33.33 -0.64
C PRO A 13 25.04 33.87 -1.99
N GLU A 14 25.83 33.11 -2.72
CA GLU A 14 26.44 33.55 -4.00
C GLU A 14 26.14 32.63 -5.16
N ALA A 15 25.24 31.66 -4.99
CA ALA A 15 25.10 30.59 -5.98
C ALA A 15 23.65 30.12 -6.12
N LYS A 16 23.50 28.87 -6.40
CA LYS A 16 22.31 28.19 -6.82
C LYS A 16 21.48 27.70 -5.65
N THR A 17 20.19 27.72 -5.84
CA THR A 17 19.24 27.04 -4.96
C THR A 17 19.14 25.58 -5.34
N ILE A 18 19.09 24.72 -4.34
CA ILE A 18 18.97 23.25 -4.51
C ILE A 18 17.71 22.79 -3.80
N LEU A 19 16.82 22.15 -4.51
CA LEU A 19 15.64 21.50 -3.95
C LEU A 19 15.83 19.98 -3.90
N TYR A 20 15.68 19.39 -2.74
CA TYR A 20 15.58 17.95 -2.55
C TYR A 20 14.13 17.59 -2.20
N SER A 21 13.43 16.91 -3.10
CA SER A 21 12.01 16.59 -2.92
C SER A 21 11.75 15.40 -1.99
N GLY A 22 12.75 14.56 -1.75
CA GLY A 22 12.50 13.22 -1.19
C GLY A 22 11.59 12.39 -2.11
N ASP A 23 10.94 11.38 -1.52
CA ASP A 23 9.89 10.63 -2.22
C ASP A 23 8.70 11.55 -2.47
N VAL A 24 8.26 11.65 -3.70
CA VAL A 24 7.26 12.62 -4.12
C VAL A 24 6.16 11.98 -4.96
N ARG A 25 4.93 12.41 -4.75
CA ARG A 25 3.80 12.22 -5.63
C ARG A 25 2.98 13.49 -5.71
N LEU A 26 2.65 13.93 -6.93
CA LEU A 26 1.90 15.16 -7.13
C LEU A 26 0.40 14.94 -7.00
N SER A 27 -0.11 13.82 -7.53
CA SER A 27 -1.52 13.53 -7.54
C SER A 27 -2.04 13.08 -6.16
N LYS A 28 -3.30 13.41 -5.91
CA LYS A 28 -4.02 13.03 -4.70
C LYS A 28 -4.15 11.51 -4.55
N THR A 29 -3.99 11.02 -3.31
CA THR A 29 -4.37 9.68 -2.87
C THR A 29 -5.48 9.76 -1.81
N GLN A 30 -5.90 8.62 -1.22
CA GLN A 30 -6.85 8.67 -0.10
C GLN A 30 -6.20 9.24 1.18
N LEU A 31 -4.90 9.04 1.33
CA LEU A 31 -4.14 9.47 2.50
C LEU A 31 -3.52 10.85 2.33
N MET A 32 -3.10 11.20 1.12
CA MET A 32 -2.33 12.40 0.82
C MET A 32 -3.10 13.35 -0.10
N ARG A 33 -2.94 14.66 0.13
CA ARG A 33 -3.47 15.69 -0.76
C ARG A 33 -2.61 15.81 -2.02
N GLU A 34 -3.18 16.38 -3.05
CA GLU A 34 -2.43 16.87 -4.21
C GLU A 34 -1.42 17.94 -3.74
N LYS A 35 -0.20 17.89 -4.27
CA LYS A 35 0.84 18.87 -4.01
C LYS A 35 1.37 19.43 -5.32
N LYS A 36 1.24 20.75 -5.48
CA LYS A 36 1.71 21.50 -6.65
C LYS A 36 2.54 22.73 -6.33
N ASP A 37 2.65 23.07 -5.05
CA ASP A 37 3.45 24.20 -4.59
C ASP A 37 4.84 23.73 -4.18
N PHE A 38 5.77 23.87 -5.09
CA PHE A 38 7.19 23.69 -4.81
C PHE A 38 7.93 24.99 -5.04
N PRO A 39 8.95 25.28 -4.22
CA PRO A 39 9.80 26.45 -4.46
C PRO A 39 10.56 26.28 -5.78
N LYS A 40 10.84 27.41 -6.43
CA LYS A 40 11.76 27.44 -7.57
C LYS A 40 13.17 27.09 -7.12
N ALA A 41 13.93 26.40 -7.94
CA ALA A 41 15.31 26.06 -7.65
C ALA A 41 16.12 25.84 -8.93
N ASP A 42 17.41 26.13 -8.87
CA ASP A 42 18.35 25.93 -9.97
C ASP A 42 18.71 24.45 -10.18
N VAL A 43 18.60 23.64 -9.11
CA VAL A 43 18.91 22.22 -9.13
C VAL A 43 17.82 21.45 -8.37
N LEU A 44 17.31 20.40 -8.98
CA LEU A 44 16.33 19.49 -8.39
C LEU A 44 16.93 18.09 -8.20
N PHE A 45 16.91 17.61 -6.96
CA PHE A 45 17.11 16.19 -6.65
C PHE A 45 15.74 15.57 -6.31
N THR A 46 15.34 14.56 -7.05
CA THR A 46 14.04 13.93 -6.86
C THR A 46 14.12 12.40 -6.94
N ASP A 47 13.13 11.75 -6.34
CA ASP A 47 12.83 10.32 -6.54
C ASP A 47 12.55 10.04 -8.00
N CYS A 48 13.06 8.92 -8.49
CA CYS A 48 12.84 8.45 -9.86
C CYS A 48 12.44 6.96 -9.95
N THR A 49 11.86 6.43 -8.88
CA THR A 49 11.47 5.01 -8.75
C THR A 49 10.61 4.53 -9.94
N TYR A 50 9.74 5.40 -10.48
CA TYR A 50 8.90 5.10 -11.63
C TYR A 50 9.15 6.04 -12.82
N ALA A 51 10.37 6.51 -13.02
CA ALA A 51 10.71 7.46 -14.09
C ALA A 51 10.48 6.89 -15.51
N GLY A 52 10.51 5.58 -15.68
CA GLY A 52 10.23 4.88 -16.95
C GLY A 52 8.77 4.43 -17.13
N ASP A 53 7.94 4.58 -16.10
CA ASP A 53 6.58 4.05 -16.06
C ASP A 53 5.53 5.17 -16.11
N THR A 54 4.30 4.78 -16.43
CA THR A 54 3.10 5.60 -16.27
C THR A 54 2.13 4.87 -15.35
N HIS A 55 1.66 5.54 -14.30
CA HIS A 55 0.67 4.96 -13.41
C HIS A 55 -0.71 4.88 -14.08
N PRO A 56 -1.45 3.79 -13.87
CA PRO A 56 -2.85 3.74 -14.24
C PRO A 56 -3.64 4.79 -13.46
N ASP A 57 -4.81 5.18 -13.99
CA ASP A 57 -5.72 6.07 -13.26
C ASP A 57 -6.06 5.49 -11.89
N ARG A 58 -6.02 6.36 -10.88
CA ARG A 58 -6.23 5.97 -9.49
C ARG A 58 -7.64 5.44 -9.25
N GLY A 59 -8.64 6.08 -9.86
CA GLY A 59 -10.04 5.66 -9.74
C GLY A 59 -10.27 4.29 -10.36
N ASP A 60 -9.61 4.00 -11.48
CA ASP A 60 -9.72 2.70 -12.14
C ASP A 60 -8.98 1.62 -11.35
N THR A 61 -7.83 1.94 -10.73
CA THR A 61 -7.14 1.04 -9.82
C THR A 61 -8.02 0.69 -8.60
N GLU A 62 -8.71 1.67 -8.00
CA GLU A 62 -9.62 1.45 -6.89
C GLU A 62 -10.85 0.63 -7.29
N LYS A 63 -11.42 0.85 -8.48
CA LYS A 63 -12.52 0.03 -9.01
C LYS A 63 -12.10 -1.43 -9.22
N GLU A 64 -10.90 -1.65 -9.77
CA GLU A 64 -10.38 -3.00 -9.97
C GLU A 64 -10.12 -3.69 -8.63
N PHE A 65 -9.57 -2.98 -7.65
CA PHE A 65 -9.39 -3.46 -6.28
C PHE A 65 -10.73 -3.88 -5.66
N GLU A 66 -11.75 -3.03 -5.74
CA GLU A 66 -13.11 -3.35 -5.29
C GLU A 66 -13.64 -4.62 -6.00
N ARG A 67 -13.50 -4.68 -7.32
CA ARG A 67 -13.98 -5.81 -8.12
C ARG A 67 -13.35 -7.13 -7.69
N ILE A 68 -12.03 -7.15 -7.45
CA ILE A 68 -11.30 -8.34 -7.01
C ILE A 68 -11.80 -8.78 -5.63
N ILE A 69 -11.88 -7.86 -4.68
CA ILE A 69 -12.36 -8.14 -3.33
C ILE A 69 -13.75 -8.74 -3.36
N LEU A 70 -14.72 -8.04 -3.96
CA LEU A 70 -16.10 -8.50 -3.98
C LEU A 70 -16.27 -9.83 -4.70
N ARG A 71 -15.50 -10.08 -5.78
CA ARG A 71 -15.49 -11.37 -6.48
C ARG A 71 -14.97 -12.50 -5.59
N THR A 72 -13.92 -12.25 -4.81
CA THR A 72 -13.32 -13.22 -3.90
C THR A 72 -14.27 -13.55 -2.75
N LEU A 73 -14.83 -12.52 -2.10
CA LEU A 73 -15.74 -12.69 -0.97
C LEU A 73 -17.05 -13.42 -1.35
N ARG A 74 -17.59 -13.17 -2.56
CA ARG A 74 -18.77 -13.91 -3.06
C ARG A 74 -18.55 -15.42 -3.19
N LYS A 75 -17.30 -15.85 -3.29
CA LYS A 75 -16.92 -17.27 -3.34
C LYS A 75 -16.53 -17.81 -1.95
N CYS A 76 -16.83 -17.07 -0.90
CA CYS A 76 -16.39 -17.36 0.46
C CYS A 76 -14.87 -17.48 0.61
N GLY A 77 -14.10 -16.88 -0.30
CA GLY A 77 -12.65 -16.81 -0.23
C GLY A 77 -12.15 -15.72 0.72
N LYS A 78 -10.87 -15.77 1.01
CA LYS A 78 -10.15 -14.78 1.82
C LYS A 78 -9.32 -13.87 0.93
N VAL A 79 -9.16 -12.61 1.34
CA VAL A 79 -8.27 -11.66 0.66
C VAL A 79 -7.12 -11.32 1.58
N VAL A 80 -5.90 -11.65 1.18
CA VAL A 80 -4.67 -11.25 1.89
C VAL A 80 -4.01 -10.09 1.16
N ILE A 81 -3.73 -9.01 1.87
CA ILE A 81 -3.15 -7.79 1.33
C ILE A 81 -1.86 -7.46 2.09
N PRO A 82 -0.70 -7.97 1.64
CA PRO A 82 0.58 -7.61 2.22
C PRO A 82 0.92 -6.16 1.91
N CYS A 83 1.18 -5.36 2.94
CA CYS A 83 1.42 -3.92 2.82
C CYS A 83 2.72 -3.51 3.49
N PHE A 84 3.33 -2.43 2.99
CA PHE A 84 4.29 -1.69 3.79
C PHE A 84 3.58 -1.04 4.98
N SER A 85 4.20 -1.10 6.14
CA SER A 85 3.58 -0.69 7.40
C SER A 85 3.29 0.81 7.46
N VAL A 86 4.14 1.62 6.83
CA VAL A 86 4.00 3.09 6.77
C VAL A 86 3.28 3.49 5.49
N ALA A 87 2.31 4.33 5.60
CA ALA A 87 1.50 4.94 4.55
C ALA A 87 0.66 3.94 3.75
N ARG A 88 1.24 2.86 3.21
CA ARG A 88 0.53 1.90 2.36
C ARG A 88 -0.60 1.18 3.10
N THR A 89 -0.34 0.70 4.32
CA THR A 89 -1.37 0.08 5.16
C THR A 89 -2.54 1.03 5.36
N GLN A 90 -2.29 2.29 5.74
CA GLN A 90 -3.32 3.27 6.01
C GLN A 90 -4.08 3.67 4.75
N GLU A 91 -3.41 3.80 3.62
CA GLU A 91 -4.02 4.04 2.32
C GLU A 91 -5.00 2.92 1.94
N ILE A 92 -4.59 1.65 2.08
CA ILE A 92 -5.44 0.49 1.79
C ILE A 92 -6.64 0.43 2.74
N LEU A 93 -6.46 0.73 4.01
CA LEU A 93 -7.57 0.79 4.97
C LEU A 93 -8.59 1.87 4.59
N LEU A 94 -8.14 3.04 4.10
CA LEU A 94 -9.03 4.09 3.59
C LEU A 94 -9.79 3.65 2.34
N VAL A 95 -9.13 2.98 1.40
CA VAL A 95 -9.79 2.43 0.20
C VAL A 95 -10.81 1.36 0.58
N LEU A 96 -10.49 0.48 1.53
CA LEU A 96 -11.42 -0.54 2.06
C LEU A 96 -12.64 0.11 2.72
N ALA A 97 -12.44 1.17 3.49
CA ALA A 97 -13.56 1.90 4.11
C ALA A 97 -14.49 2.57 3.09
N LYS A 98 -13.94 3.05 1.98
CA LYS A 98 -14.72 3.66 0.88
C LYS A 98 -15.69 2.66 0.24
N ILE A 99 -15.32 1.39 0.21
CA ILE A 99 -16.17 0.29 -0.31
C ILE A 99 -16.91 -0.45 0.81
N GLY A 100 -16.77 0.01 2.06
CA GLY A 100 -17.20 -0.68 3.27
C GLY A 100 -18.67 -1.11 3.31
N GLU A 101 -19.60 -0.31 2.76
CA GLU A 101 -21.02 -0.67 2.69
C GLU A 101 -21.29 -1.93 1.84
N LYS A 102 -20.36 -2.28 0.94
CA LYS A 102 -20.42 -3.47 0.10
C LYS A 102 -19.71 -4.68 0.72
N ILE A 103 -18.97 -4.48 1.82
CA ILE A 103 -18.17 -5.50 2.51
C ILE A 103 -18.89 -5.91 3.79
N ASN A 104 -19.42 -7.13 3.80
CA ASN A 104 -20.15 -7.72 4.95
C ASN A 104 -19.29 -8.79 5.67
N VAL A 105 -17.98 -8.60 5.70
CA VAL A 105 -17.03 -9.51 6.33
C VAL A 105 -16.03 -8.72 7.17
N PRO A 106 -15.40 -9.33 8.18
CA PRO A 106 -14.39 -8.68 8.98
C PRO A 106 -13.17 -8.26 8.15
N ILE A 107 -12.61 -7.11 8.52
CA ILE A 107 -11.32 -6.63 8.03
C ILE A 107 -10.34 -6.69 9.19
N TYR A 108 -9.27 -7.44 9.02
CA TYR A 108 -8.24 -7.64 10.02
C TYR A 108 -6.98 -6.86 9.68
N LEU A 109 -6.28 -6.37 10.69
CA LEU A 109 -4.96 -5.75 10.57
C LEU A 109 -3.96 -6.50 11.45
N ASP A 110 -2.97 -7.14 10.84
CA ASP A 110 -1.90 -7.83 11.54
C ASP A 110 -0.52 -7.27 11.19
N GLY A 111 0.34 -7.27 12.18
CA GLY A 111 1.69 -6.73 12.14
C GLY A 111 1.86 -5.55 13.10
N MET A 112 2.76 -5.72 14.06
CA MET A 112 3.01 -4.74 15.15
C MET A 112 3.27 -3.34 14.57
N MET A 113 4.18 -3.21 13.61
CA MET A 113 4.52 -1.93 13.00
C MET A 113 3.30 -1.28 12.30
N GLY A 114 2.52 -2.06 11.54
CA GLY A 114 1.33 -1.57 10.86
C GLY A 114 0.29 -1.03 11.84
N LYS A 115 0.06 -1.72 12.96
CA LYS A 115 -0.85 -1.31 14.03
C LYS A 115 -0.37 -0.03 14.72
N GLU A 116 0.91 0.03 15.10
CA GLU A 116 1.47 1.21 15.79
C GLU A 116 1.46 2.46 14.89
N ILE A 117 1.88 2.33 13.65
CA ILE A 117 1.82 3.44 12.69
C ILE A 117 0.37 3.89 12.50
N THR A 118 -0.58 2.96 12.40
CA THR A 118 -2.00 3.31 12.30
C THR A 118 -2.50 4.07 13.54
N ARG A 119 -2.08 3.70 14.76
CA ARG A 119 -2.38 4.45 16.00
C ARG A 119 -1.79 5.86 15.97
N ILE A 120 -0.57 6.01 15.44
CA ILE A 120 0.05 7.33 15.27
C ILE A 120 -0.78 8.19 14.30
N TYR A 121 -1.16 7.65 13.15
CA TYR A 121 -2.02 8.36 12.20
C TYR A 121 -3.35 8.80 12.82
N LEU A 122 -3.97 7.94 13.65
CA LEU A 122 -5.20 8.28 14.35
C LEU A 122 -5.01 9.45 15.33
N ARG A 123 -3.90 9.46 16.06
CA ARG A 123 -3.58 10.53 17.01
C ARG A 123 -3.47 11.89 16.32
N TYR A 124 -3.00 11.93 15.08
CA TYR A 124 -2.82 13.14 14.28
C TYR A 124 -3.88 13.33 13.19
N ALA A 125 -4.95 12.52 13.20
CA ALA A 125 -5.96 12.54 12.14
C ALA A 125 -6.67 13.89 11.99
N GLU A 126 -6.84 14.65 13.08
CA GLU A 126 -7.41 15.99 13.04
C GLU A 126 -6.46 16.97 12.36
N ALA A 127 -5.16 16.91 12.69
CA ALA A 127 -4.13 17.74 12.07
C ALA A 127 -3.95 17.43 10.57
N LEU A 128 -4.18 16.16 10.18
CA LEU A 128 -4.12 15.72 8.80
C LEU A 128 -5.43 16.00 8.01
N ASP A 129 -6.44 16.60 8.67
CA ASP A 129 -7.78 16.81 8.09
C ASP A 129 -8.38 15.55 7.45
N ASN A 130 -8.02 14.39 7.98
CA ASN A 130 -8.46 13.10 7.46
C ASN A 130 -9.44 12.39 8.40
N LYS A 131 -10.63 12.99 8.58
CA LYS A 131 -11.73 12.43 9.37
C LYS A 131 -12.19 11.06 8.87
N ASN A 132 -11.91 10.74 7.60
CA ASN A 132 -12.25 9.45 7.01
C ASN A 132 -11.36 8.33 7.55
N LEU A 133 -10.12 8.60 7.95
CA LEU A 133 -9.25 7.60 8.56
C LEU A 133 -9.83 7.08 9.89
N LEU A 134 -10.38 7.97 10.71
CA LEU A 134 -11.04 7.57 11.97
C LEU A 134 -12.21 6.62 11.72
N ARG A 135 -13.00 6.87 10.66
CA ARG A 135 -14.11 6.00 10.27
C ARG A 135 -13.61 4.68 9.68
N ALA A 136 -12.56 4.74 8.86
CA ALA A 136 -11.97 3.58 8.22
C ALA A 136 -11.51 2.53 9.22
N ILE A 137 -10.85 2.98 10.28
CA ILE A 137 -10.20 2.10 11.26
C ILE A 137 -11.17 1.58 12.32
N LYS A 138 -12.30 2.25 12.53
CA LYS A 138 -13.28 1.87 13.55
C LYS A 138 -13.79 0.43 13.40
N ASN A 139 -13.82 -0.09 12.18
CA ASN A 139 -14.32 -1.42 11.87
C ASN A 139 -13.18 -2.43 11.58
N VAL A 140 -11.93 -2.04 11.77
CA VAL A 140 -10.77 -2.91 11.57
C VAL A 140 -10.45 -3.63 12.87
N ILE A 141 -10.32 -4.94 12.81
CA ILE A 141 -10.02 -5.80 13.95
C ILE A 141 -8.49 -6.01 14.00
N PRO A 142 -7.81 -5.47 15.02
CA PRO A 142 -6.40 -5.75 15.20
C PRO A 142 -6.20 -7.19 15.64
N ILE A 143 -5.19 -7.86 15.10
CA ILE A 143 -4.77 -9.20 15.52
C ILE A 143 -3.57 -9.06 16.44
N GLU A 144 -3.65 -9.60 17.64
CA GLU A 144 -2.60 -9.45 18.66
C GLU A 144 -1.78 -10.73 18.84
N ASP A 145 -2.36 -11.91 18.61
CA ASP A 145 -1.68 -13.17 18.85
C ASP A 145 -1.93 -14.24 17.77
N HIS A 146 -1.34 -15.41 17.95
CA HIS A 146 -1.46 -16.53 17.00
C HIS A 146 -2.87 -17.13 16.97
N HIS A 147 -3.58 -17.17 18.12
CA HIS A 147 -4.93 -17.71 18.16
C HIS A 147 -5.89 -16.88 17.31
N GLU A 148 -5.82 -15.55 17.44
CA GLU A 148 -6.62 -14.62 16.64
C GLU A 148 -6.28 -14.72 15.14
N ARG A 149 -5.01 -15.03 14.77
CA ARG A 149 -4.61 -15.31 13.39
C ARG A 149 -5.34 -16.53 12.83
N MET A 150 -5.40 -17.60 13.63
CA MET A 150 -6.10 -18.82 13.22
C MET A 150 -7.60 -18.57 13.09
N GLU A 151 -8.23 -17.85 14.03
CA GLU A 151 -9.63 -17.47 13.92
C GLU A 151 -9.93 -16.63 12.68
N ALA A 152 -9.05 -15.69 12.33
CA ALA A 152 -9.19 -14.87 11.12
C ALA A 152 -9.07 -15.73 9.84
N LEU A 153 -8.25 -16.78 9.87
CA LEU A 153 -8.10 -17.73 8.77
C LEU A 153 -9.27 -18.70 8.64
N ASP A 154 -10.03 -18.96 9.70
CA ASP A 154 -11.22 -19.83 9.65
C ASP A 154 -12.43 -19.15 9.03
N LYS A 155 -12.43 -17.83 8.92
CA LYS A 155 -13.55 -17.03 8.43
C LYS A 155 -13.26 -16.41 7.06
N THR A 156 -14.29 -16.23 6.25
CA THR A 156 -14.20 -15.33 5.09
C THR A 156 -13.92 -13.91 5.57
N GLY A 157 -12.91 -13.27 5.02
CA GLY A 157 -12.51 -11.94 5.48
C GLY A 157 -11.37 -11.33 4.65
N ILE A 158 -10.98 -10.13 5.04
CA ILE A 158 -9.87 -9.40 4.45
C ILE A 158 -8.80 -9.25 5.51
N ILE A 159 -7.57 -9.66 5.20
CA ILE A 159 -6.41 -9.58 6.09
C ILE A 159 -5.40 -8.62 5.48
N VAL A 160 -5.25 -7.46 6.09
CA VAL A 160 -4.16 -6.51 5.78
C VAL A 160 -3.00 -6.84 6.71
N THR A 161 -1.84 -7.15 6.14
CA THR A 161 -0.69 -7.62 6.93
C THR A 161 0.59 -6.87 6.55
N SER A 162 1.51 -6.77 7.51
CA SER A 162 2.85 -6.21 7.25
C SER A 162 3.67 -7.13 6.34
N GLY A 163 4.55 -6.52 5.52
CA GLY A 163 5.45 -7.25 4.63
C GLY A 163 5.07 -7.15 3.15
N GLY A 164 4.97 -5.94 2.63
CA GLY A 164 4.45 -5.62 1.28
C GLY A 164 5.10 -6.36 0.11
N MET A 165 6.32 -6.88 0.27
CA MET A 165 7.02 -7.69 -0.75
C MET A 165 6.98 -9.20 -0.45
N VAL A 166 6.23 -9.64 0.58
CA VAL A 166 6.11 -11.04 1.02
C VAL A 166 7.46 -11.66 1.45
N ASN A 167 8.35 -10.84 1.99
CA ASN A 167 9.64 -11.29 2.56
C ASN A 167 9.60 -11.42 4.09
N SER A 168 8.51 -11.01 4.74
CA SER A 168 8.36 -11.16 6.18
C SER A 168 7.69 -12.48 6.53
N PRO A 169 8.08 -13.12 7.66
CA PRO A 169 7.44 -14.36 8.09
C PRO A 169 5.92 -14.26 8.21
N LEU A 170 5.41 -13.10 8.63
CA LEU A 170 3.98 -12.88 8.80
C LEU A 170 3.23 -12.88 7.46
N ALA A 171 3.73 -12.16 6.45
CA ALA A 171 3.12 -12.16 5.12
C ALA A 171 3.19 -13.55 4.48
N GLN A 172 4.34 -14.23 4.60
CA GLN A 172 4.53 -15.60 4.12
C GLN A 172 3.55 -16.57 4.78
N PHE A 173 3.36 -16.47 6.10
CA PHE A 173 2.40 -17.28 6.84
C PHE A 173 0.98 -17.15 6.27
N TYR A 174 0.49 -15.93 6.07
CA TYR A 174 -0.86 -15.72 5.53
C TYR A 174 -1.01 -16.20 4.09
N VAL A 175 -0.02 -15.92 3.24
CA VAL A 175 -0.04 -16.39 1.84
C VAL A 175 0.01 -17.91 1.78
N GLN A 176 0.86 -18.56 2.57
CA GLN A 176 0.95 -20.01 2.66
C GLN A 176 -0.37 -20.62 3.13
N SER A 177 -1.00 -20.03 4.15
CA SER A 177 -2.26 -20.52 4.73
C SER A 177 -3.41 -20.56 3.71
N ILE A 178 -3.46 -19.60 2.77
CA ILE A 178 -4.49 -19.57 1.72
C ILE A 178 -4.02 -20.13 0.38
N SER A 179 -2.78 -20.61 0.29
CA SER A 179 -2.13 -20.99 -0.97
C SER A 179 -2.90 -22.01 -1.80
N GLN A 180 -3.58 -22.96 -1.15
CA GLN A 180 -4.32 -24.03 -1.81
C GLN A 180 -5.81 -23.70 -2.06
N ASP A 181 -6.30 -22.57 -1.53
CA ASP A 181 -7.69 -22.15 -1.72
C ASP A 181 -7.88 -21.37 -3.02
N ARG A 182 -8.52 -21.99 -4.01
CA ARG A 182 -8.82 -21.38 -5.33
C ARG A 182 -9.80 -20.20 -5.27
N ASN A 183 -10.53 -20.07 -4.18
CA ASN A 183 -11.49 -18.99 -3.98
C ASN A 183 -10.83 -17.75 -3.40
N SER A 184 -9.68 -17.90 -2.73
CA SER A 184 -8.94 -16.84 -2.08
C SER A 184 -8.03 -16.07 -3.05
N ALA A 185 -7.62 -14.88 -2.64
CA ALA A 185 -6.76 -14.01 -3.43
C ALA A 185 -5.70 -13.31 -2.58
N VAL A 186 -4.53 -13.08 -3.17
CA VAL A 186 -3.51 -12.16 -2.67
C VAL A 186 -3.52 -10.92 -3.55
N ILE A 187 -3.55 -9.73 -2.95
CA ILE A 187 -3.42 -8.46 -3.66
C ILE A 187 -2.14 -7.77 -3.18
N LEU A 188 -1.20 -7.59 -4.10
CA LEU A 188 0.05 -6.86 -3.88
C LEU A 188 -0.18 -5.39 -4.26
N PRO A 189 -0.30 -4.45 -3.29
CA PRO A 189 -0.77 -3.09 -3.57
C PRO A 189 0.37 -2.12 -3.91
N GLY A 190 1.38 -2.57 -4.63
CA GLY A 190 2.50 -1.71 -4.99
C GLY A 190 3.62 -2.44 -5.71
N PHE A 191 4.79 -1.82 -5.66
CA PHE A 191 6.00 -2.38 -6.23
C PHE A 191 6.44 -3.64 -5.49
N VAL A 192 6.92 -4.62 -6.25
CA VAL A 192 7.60 -5.81 -5.74
C VAL A 192 8.94 -5.94 -6.46
N ALA A 193 10.02 -5.89 -5.69
CA ALA A 193 11.36 -6.00 -6.22
C ALA A 193 11.67 -7.44 -6.67
N GLU A 194 12.58 -7.59 -7.61
CA GLU A 194 13.16 -8.89 -7.95
C GLU A 194 13.72 -9.57 -6.70
N GLU A 195 13.81 -10.89 -6.73
CA GLU A 195 14.28 -11.71 -5.60
C GLU A 195 13.39 -11.65 -4.34
N THR A 196 12.16 -11.13 -4.46
CA THR A 196 11.18 -11.13 -3.37
C THR A 196 10.10 -12.19 -3.55
N GLY A 197 9.49 -12.62 -2.43
CA GLY A 197 8.36 -13.56 -2.47
C GLY A 197 7.19 -13.02 -3.31
N GLY A 198 6.91 -11.71 -3.26
CA GLY A 198 5.89 -11.07 -4.09
C GLY A 198 6.20 -11.16 -5.59
N TYR A 199 7.45 -11.00 -5.98
CA TYR A 199 7.90 -11.13 -7.37
C TYR A 199 7.82 -12.59 -7.85
N GLU A 200 8.27 -13.54 -7.02
CA GLU A 200 8.14 -14.97 -7.30
C GLU A 200 6.69 -15.38 -7.52
N MET A 201 5.80 -14.94 -6.63
CA MET A 201 4.37 -15.21 -6.72
C MET A 201 3.76 -14.70 -8.03
N LYS A 202 4.11 -13.46 -8.42
CA LYS A 202 3.61 -12.83 -9.64
C LYS A 202 4.11 -13.51 -10.92
N THR A 203 5.39 -13.91 -10.94
CA THR A 203 6.06 -14.40 -12.16
C THR A 203 5.97 -15.90 -12.33
N LYS A 204 6.06 -16.66 -11.24
CA LYS A 204 6.11 -18.12 -11.24
C LYS A 204 4.86 -18.79 -10.68
N GLY A 205 4.01 -18.05 -9.95
CA GLY A 205 2.87 -18.63 -9.23
C GLY A 205 3.29 -19.54 -8.08
N THR A 206 4.47 -19.32 -7.53
CA THR A 206 5.05 -20.05 -6.40
C THR A 206 5.50 -19.10 -5.31
N LEU A 207 5.69 -19.61 -4.11
CA LEU A 207 6.31 -18.92 -2.98
C LEU A 207 7.28 -19.87 -2.31
N THR A 208 8.54 -19.46 -2.16
CA THR A 208 9.57 -20.23 -1.48
C THR A 208 9.76 -19.68 -0.06
N ILE A 209 9.66 -20.56 0.93
CA ILE A 209 9.85 -20.28 2.36
C ILE A 209 10.76 -21.36 2.91
N ASP A 210 11.88 -20.99 3.54
CA ASP A 210 12.85 -21.93 4.14
C ASP A 210 13.20 -23.09 3.19
N ASP A 211 13.59 -22.76 1.95
CA ASP A 211 13.95 -23.68 0.87
C ASP A 211 12.82 -24.61 0.40
N GLN A 212 11.60 -24.44 0.88
CA GLN A 212 10.41 -25.16 0.42
C GLN A 212 9.57 -24.31 -0.53
N THR A 213 9.34 -24.81 -1.75
CA THR A 213 8.55 -24.09 -2.76
C THR A 213 7.11 -24.56 -2.76
N PHE A 214 6.18 -23.65 -2.53
CA PHE A 214 4.74 -23.87 -2.52
C PHE A 214 4.12 -23.36 -3.82
N LYS A 215 3.42 -24.23 -4.55
CA LYS A 215 2.61 -23.81 -5.70
C LYS A 215 1.31 -23.19 -5.21
N LEU A 216 1.02 -21.99 -5.70
CA LEU A 216 -0.15 -21.22 -5.31
C LEU A 216 -1.34 -21.56 -6.24
N LYS A 217 -2.50 -21.89 -5.64
CA LYS A 217 -3.78 -22.06 -6.35
C LYS A 217 -4.69 -20.87 -6.16
N CYS A 218 -4.45 -20.05 -5.12
CA CYS A 218 -5.13 -18.77 -4.93
C CYS A 218 -4.78 -17.81 -6.06
N ALA A 219 -5.67 -16.84 -6.32
CA ALA A 219 -5.41 -15.82 -7.33
C ALA A 219 -4.41 -14.78 -6.80
N ILE A 220 -3.53 -14.29 -7.68
CA ILE A 220 -2.53 -13.27 -7.34
C ILE A 220 -2.77 -12.06 -8.23
N TYR A 221 -2.90 -10.90 -7.62
CA TYR A 221 -3.07 -9.61 -8.29
C TYR A 221 -2.02 -8.63 -7.83
N GLN A 222 -1.48 -7.85 -8.76
CA GLN A 222 -0.69 -6.66 -8.43
C GLN A 222 -1.46 -5.43 -8.88
N LEU A 223 -1.64 -4.47 -7.99
CA LEU A 223 -2.28 -3.20 -8.26
C LEU A 223 -1.36 -2.05 -7.88
N ASN A 224 -1.35 -0.99 -8.66
CA ASN A 224 -0.46 0.13 -8.41
C ASN A 224 -1.10 1.17 -7.51
N PHE A 225 -0.87 1.03 -6.21
CA PHE A 225 -1.19 2.04 -5.20
C PHE A 225 0.06 2.86 -4.81
N SER A 226 1.02 3.06 -5.71
CA SER A 226 2.26 3.76 -5.40
C SER A 226 2.04 5.16 -4.81
N ALA A 227 2.95 5.56 -3.95
CA ALA A 227 3.10 6.92 -3.44
C ALA A 227 4.29 7.66 -4.07
N HIS A 228 4.93 7.08 -5.09
CA HIS A 228 6.00 7.70 -5.88
C HIS A 228 5.44 8.27 -7.18
N ALA A 229 6.04 9.35 -7.64
CA ALA A 229 5.72 9.97 -8.91
C ALA A 229 6.07 9.06 -10.10
N ASP A 230 5.25 9.08 -11.11
CA ASP A 230 5.54 8.44 -12.39
C ASP A 230 6.28 9.40 -13.35
N SER A 231 6.58 8.92 -14.55
CA SER A 231 7.27 9.70 -15.58
C SER A 231 6.56 11.03 -15.91
N GLY A 232 5.23 11.06 -15.89
CA GLY A 232 4.44 12.26 -16.15
C GLY A 232 4.54 13.27 -15.03
N GLU A 233 4.35 12.81 -13.80
CA GLU A 233 4.45 13.64 -12.59
C GLU A 233 5.87 14.19 -12.35
N ILE A 234 6.92 13.40 -12.64
CA ILE A 234 8.31 13.87 -12.57
C ILE A 234 8.55 15.02 -13.56
N LYS A 235 8.07 14.89 -14.80
CA LYS A 235 8.16 15.98 -15.80
C LYS A 235 7.37 17.21 -15.39
N GLU A 236 6.22 17.04 -14.73
CA GLU A 236 5.43 18.13 -14.18
C GLU A 236 6.19 18.82 -13.04
N LEU A 237 6.78 18.04 -12.12
CA LEU A 237 7.59 18.56 -11.02
C LEU A 237 8.76 19.42 -11.53
N VAL A 238 9.49 18.93 -12.53
CA VAL A 238 10.59 19.71 -13.16
C VAL A 238 10.10 21.07 -13.65
N LYS A 239 8.94 21.12 -14.34
CA LYS A 239 8.35 22.39 -14.82
C LYS A 239 7.86 23.32 -13.71
N ILE A 240 7.44 22.75 -12.58
CA ILE A 240 7.01 23.54 -11.41
C ILE A 240 8.23 24.20 -10.75
N VAL A 241 9.34 23.48 -10.67
CA VAL A 241 10.56 23.92 -9.98
C VAL A 241 11.39 24.88 -10.85
N ASP A 242 11.37 24.72 -12.18
CA ASP A 242 12.01 25.63 -13.16
C ASP A 242 11.28 27.00 -13.23
#